data_0f7bf62aacc49a41282044ebe60d35bb
#
_entry.id   0f7bf62aacc49a41282044ebe60d35bb
#
_cell.length_a   1.000
_cell.length_b   1.000
_cell.length_c   1.000
_cell.angle_alpha   90.00
_cell.angle_beta   90.00
_cell.angle_gamma   90.00
#
_symmetry.space_group_name_H-M   'P 1'
#
loop_
_entity.id
_entity.type
_entity.pdbx_description
1 polymer ?
#
loop_
_entity_poly.entity_id
_entity_poly.type
_entity_poly.pdbx_seq_one_letter_code
_entity_poly.pdbx_strand_id
1 'polypeptide(L)'
;MDDFVYFSEDPAVEALFCRLLSERCKVDFMGIVEWFLGVHFSWRITSSSVNVHLNQSGFATNLVESFALQERPETPTATPYRSGVPIDSIAPSTDADDSPAQIRRKEAFQSLIGSIGWLSSTTRPDMAAAHSFLSSYTNKPASGHMKAALYVLHYIHSTHDYGISFTSNDVAPMHSYIHYPPSTDAEAYADALPPTTSNSNTLTAYSDACWGSQLGSSVADGTLLPLFKFRSMNGGIVFKNGGPVGWLGKRQE
;
A
#
# COMPACT_ATOMS: atom_id res chain seq x y z
N MET A 1 1.50 -11.50 23.09
CA MET A 1 1.52 -10.09 22.62
C MET A 1 0.45 -9.37 23.41
N ASP A 2 0.85 -8.44 24.22
CA ASP A 2 0.04 -7.95 25.33
C ASP A 2 -0.11 -6.42 25.24
N ASP A 3 0.29 -5.84 24.08
CA ASP A 3 0.17 -4.42 23.84
C ASP A 3 -1.22 -4.08 23.30
N PHE A 4 -1.78 -2.98 23.79
CA PHE A 4 -3.02 -2.41 23.26
C PHE A 4 -2.93 -0.89 23.22
N VAL A 5 -3.68 -0.28 22.31
CA VAL A 5 -3.82 1.17 22.21
C VAL A 5 -5.26 1.53 22.50
N TYR A 6 -5.47 2.52 23.34
CA TYR A 6 -6.79 3.08 23.64
C TYR A 6 -6.85 4.56 23.32
N PHE A 7 -8.04 5.04 23.14
CA PHE A 7 -8.33 6.45 22.88
C PHE A 7 -9.52 6.89 23.71
N SER A 8 -9.43 8.09 24.31
CA SER A 8 -10.53 8.72 25.02
C SER A 8 -10.49 10.24 24.81
N GLU A 9 -11.65 10.84 24.58
CA GLU A 9 -11.82 12.30 24.55
C GLU A 9 -12.05 12.88 25.96
N ASP A 10 -12.45 12.04 26.94
CA ASP A 10 -12.75 12.44 28.29
C ASP A 10 -11.67 11.95 29.26
N PRO A 11 -10.90 12.87 29.88
CA PRO A 11 -9.87 12.51 30.86
C PRO A 11 -10.39 11.73 32.08
N ALA A 12 -11.67 11.93 32.45
CA ALA A 12 -12.25 11.19 33.58
C ALA A 12 -12.52 9.73 33.22
N VAL A 13 -12.96 9.48 31.98
CA VAL A 13 -13.13 8.11 31.45
C VAL A 13 -11.78 7.43 31.30
N GLU A 14 -10.77 8.15 30.83
CA GLU A 14 -9.39 7.64 30.73
C GLU A 14 -8.86 7.23 32.11
N ALA A 15 -8.95 8.10 33.11
CA ALA A 15 -8.50 7.82 34.47
C ALA A 15 -9.23 6.62 35.09
N LEU A 16 -10.54 6.51 34.86
CA LEU A 16 -11.33 5.36 35.30
C LEU A 16 -10.88 4.05 34.64
N PHE A 17 -10.68 4.09 33.32
CA PHE A 17 -10.20 2.94 32.56
C PHE A 17 -8.84 2.44 33.06
N CYS A 18 -7.88 3.35 33.18
CA CYS A 18 -6.53 3.04 33.66
C CYS A 18 -6.57 2.43 35.07
N ARG A 19 -7.39 2.97 35.97
CA ARG A 19 -7.56 2.44 37.32
C ARG A 19 -8.13 1.03 37.31
N LEU A 20 -9.26 0.80 36.62
CA LEU A 20 -9.92 -0.50 36.57
C LEU A 20 -9.04 -1.57 35.92
N LEU A 21 -8.24 -1.18 34.94
CA LEU A 21 -7.31 -2.08 34.28
C LEU A 21 -6.15 -2.48 35.23
N SER A 22 -5.57 -1.49 35.92
CA SER A 22 -4.49 -1.72 36.89
C SER A 22 -4.89 -2.57 38.09
N GLU A 23 -6.18 -2.55 38.46
CA GLU A 23 -6.72 -3.42 39.53
C GLU A 23 -6.78 -4.91 39.12
N ARG A 24 -6.80 -5.17 37.80
CA ARG A 24 -6.98 -6.55 37.27
C ARG A 24 -5.74 -7.11 36.60
N CYS A 25 -4.90 -6.27 36.05
CA CYS A 25 -3.72 -6.66 35.30
C CYS A 25 -2.54 -5.77 35.69
N LYS A 26 -1.33 -6.35 35.62
CA LYS A 26 -0.12 -5.53 35.67
C LYS A 26 0.07 -4.88 34.32
N VAL A 27 -0.03 -3.56 34.25
CA VAL A 27 0.09 -2.76 33.03
C VAL A 27 1.07 -1.63 33.23
N ASP A 28 1.82 -1.31 32.18
CA ASP A 28 2.70 -0.16 32.11
C ASP A 28 2.10 0.81 31.06
N PHE A 29 1.78 2.03 31.50
CA PHE A 29 1.22 3.06 30.61
C PHE A 29 2.34 3.85 29.98
N MET A 30 2.50 3.71 28.67
CA MET A 30 3.60 4.31 27.90
C MET A 30 3.33 5.75 27.43
N GLY A 31 2.12 6.28 27.68
CA GLY A 31 1.73 7.60 27.21
C GLY A 31 1.32 7.62 25.73
N ILE A 32 1.73 8.68 25.01
CA ILE A 32 1.42 8.80 23.58
C ILE A 32 2.11 7.69 22.83
N VAL A 33 1.35 6.99 21.96
CA VAL A 33 1.88 5.88 21.16
C VAL A 33 2.95 6.37 20.19
N GLU A 34 4.15 5.80 20.28
CA GLU A 34 5.26 6.02 19.34
C GLU A 34 5.48 4.79 18.45
N TRP A 35 5.24 3.60 19.01
CA TRP A 35 5.37 2.34 18.31
C TRP A 35 4.22 1.40 18.65
N PHE A 36 3.60 0.83 17.63
CA PHE A 36 2.58 -0.19 17.81
C PHE A 36 2.55 -1.14 16.61
N LEU A 37 2.63 -2.44 16.87
CA LEU A 37 2.62 -3.49 15.84
C LEU A 37 3.61 -3.26 14.69
N GLY A 38 4.80 -2.76 15.00
CA GLY A 38 5.84 -2.49 14.00
C GLY A 38 5.62 -1.22 13.16
N VAL A 39 4.63 -0.42 13.53
CA VAL A 39 4.37 0.90 12.94
C VAL A 39 4.92 1.98 13.86
N HIS A 40 5.65 2.91 13.30
CA HIS A 40 6.15 4.11 13.97
C HIS A 40 5.17 5.27 13.78
N PHE A 41 4.87 5.96 14.88
CA PHE A 41 3.97 7.10 14.95
C PHE A 41 4.76 8.36 15.26
N SER A 42 4.94 9.23 14.28
CA SER A 42 5.61 10.52 14.45
C SER A 42 4.59 11.62 14.62
N TRP A 43 4.54 12.21 15.82
CA TRP A 43 3.58 13.24 16.18
C TRP A 43 4.16 14.64 16.01
N ARG A 44 3.36 15.55 15.46
CA ARG A 44 3.60 16.98 15.48
C ARG A 44 2.38 17.67 16.07
N ILE A 45 2.49 18.07 17.33
CA ILE A 45 1.41 18.74 18.08
C ILE A 45 1.77 20.21 18.21
N THR A 46 0.88 21.08 17.77
CA THR A 46 0.99 22.54 17.89
C THR A 46 -0.25 23.08 18.62
N SER A 47 -0.28 24.38 18.92
CA SER A 47 -1.47 25.00 19.52
C SER A 47 -2.72 24.98 18.63
N SER A 48 -2.55 24.81 17.31
CA SER A 48 -3.63 24.87 16.32
C SER A 48 -3.84 23.57 15.55
N SER A 49 -2.94 22.60 15.68
CA SER A 49 -3.04 21.34 14.90
C SER A 49 -2.36 20.17 15.57
N VAL A 50 -2.91 19.00 15.32
CA VAL A 50 -2.29 17.71 15.60
C VAL A 50 -2.08 17.01 14.29
N ASN A 51 -0.84 16.59 14.03
CA ASN A 51 -0.49 15.81 12.86
C ASN A 51 0.20 14.54 13.32
N VAL A 52 -0.10 13.43 12.66
CA VAL A 52 0.58 12.16 12.88
C VAL A 52 0.99 11.55 11.56
N HIS A 53 2.22 11.08 11.49
CA HIS A 53 2.74 10.32 10.36
C HIS A 53 3.05 8.90 10.82
N LEU A 54 2.48 7.92 10.12
CA LEU A 54 2.64 6.50 10.38
C LEU A 54 3.49 5.89 9.28
N ASN A 55 4.58 5.23 9.64
CA ASN A 55 5.46 4.55 8.70
C ASN A 55 6.00 3.24 9.28
N GLN A 56 6.58 2.43 8.41
CA GLN A 56 7.23 1.17 8.74
C GLN A 56 8.68 1.16 8.22
N SER A 57 9.39 2.28 8.31
CA SER A 57 10.73 2.46 7.74
C SER A 57 11.73 1.41 8.23
N GLY A 58 11.70 1.05 9.52
CA GLY A 58 12.56 -0.01 10.07
C GLY A 58 12.29 -1.37 9.42
N PHE A 59 11.01 -1.74 9.25
CA PHE A 59 10.66 -3.00 8.58
C PHE A 59 11.06 -2.96 7.10
N ALA A 60 10.84 -1.84 6.40
CA ALA A 60 11.22 -1.66 5.01
C ALA A 60 12.74 -1.80 4.81
N THR A 61 13.54 -1.19 5.69
CA THR A 61 15.01 -1.30 5.66
C THR A 61 15.46 -2.74 5.88
N ASN A 62 14.97 -3.41 6.93
CA ASN A 62 15.30 -4.80 7.22
C ASN A 62 14.91 -5.74 6.07
N LEU A 63 13.78 -5.49 5.42
CA LEU A 63 13.36 -6.26 4.25
C LEU A 63 14.36 -6.13 3.09
N VAL A 64 14.76 -4.91 2.78
CA VAL A 64 15.76 -4.64 1.72
C VAL A 64 17.09 -5.34 2.02
N GLU A 65 17.56 -5.26 3.25
CA GLU A 65 18.80 -5.91 3.70
C GLU A 65 18.70 -7.44 3.61
N SER A 66 17.56 -8.02 3.98
CA SER A 66 17.36 -9.48 3.96
C SER A 66 17.43 -10.09 2.55
N PHE A 67 17.16 -9.31 1.51
CA PHE A 67 17.33 -9.70 0.12
C PHE A 67 18.67 -9.24 -0.48
N ALA A 68 19.62 -8.79 0.34
CA ALA A 68 20.96 -8.35 -0.05
C ALA A 68 20.98 -7.27 -1.15
N LEU A 69 19.95 -6.43 -1.21
CA LEU A 69 19.97 -5.24 -2.05
C LEU A 69 20.83 -4.16 -1.38
N GLN A 70 22.15 -4.27 -1.56
CA GLN A 70 23.13 -3.39 -0.91
C GLN A 70 23.27 -2.04 -1.63
N GLU A 71 22.89 -1.97 -2.89
CA GLU A 71 23.03 -0.76 -3.68
C GLU A 71 21.65 -0.15 -3.98
N ARG A 72 21.49 1.10 -3.59
CA ARG A 72 20.37 1.90 -4.02
C ARG A 72 20.44 2.06 -5.54
N PRO A 73 19.37 1.81 -6.30
CA PRO A 73 19.42 2.01 -7.74
C PRO A 73 19.82 3.46 -8.04
N GLU A 74 20.71 3.64 -9.01
CA GLU A 74 21.21 4.98 -9.44
C GLU A 74 20.04 5.91 -9.77
N THR A 75 18.98 5.38 -10.35
CA THR A 75 17.72 6.09 -10.57
C THR A 75 16.64 5.53 -9.66
N PRO A 76 16.07 6.36 -8.74
CA PRO A 76 14.94 5.93 -7.92
C PRO A 76 13.78 5.48 -8.81
N THR A 77 13.19 4.34 -8.46
CA THR A 77 11.97 3.86 -9.14
C THR A 77 10.81 4.75 -8.73
N ALA A 78 10.18 5.42 -9.68
CA ALA A 78 9.10 6.37 -9.41
C ALA A 78 7.78 5.68 -9.02
N THR A 79 7.62 4.41 -9.38
CA THR A 79 6.39 3.64 -9.14
C THR A 79 6.72 2.21 -8.70
N PRO A 80 5.86 1.57 -7.86
CA PRO A 80 6.07 0.20 -7.42
C PRO A 80 5.87 -0.83 -8.54
N TYR A 81 5.40 -0.39 -9.69
CA TYR A 81 5.09 -1.22 -10.83
C TYR A 81 5.68 -0.61 -12.10
N ARG A 82 6.40 -1.42 -12.88
CA ARG A 82 7.02 -0.95 -14.13
C ARG A 82 5.98 -0.92 -15.24
N SER A 83 5.66 0.29 -15.71
CA SER A 83 4.79 0.47 -16.86
C SER A 83 5.31 -0.25 -18.09
N GLY A 84 4.43 -0.88 -18.87
CA GLY A 84 4.79 -1.55 -20.12
C GLY A 84 5.36 -2.97 -19.97
N VAL A 85 5.50 -3.51 -18.75
CA VAL A 85 5.85 -4.91 -18.52
C VAL A 85 4.64 -5.63 -17.91
N PRO A 86 3.78 -6.24 -18.73
CA PRO A 86 2.63 -6.96 -18.21
C PRO A 86 3.10 -8.21 -17.46
N ILE A 87 2.91 -8.24 -16.14
CA ILE A 87 3.24 -9.41 -15.31
C ILE A 87 2.51 -10.66 -15.82
N ASP A 88 1.29 -10.50 -16.31
CA ASP A 88 0.48 -11.57 -16.87
C ASP A 88 1.05 -12.19 -18.17
N SER A 89 1.94 -11.50 -18.86
CA SER A 89 2.64 -12.04 -20.04
C SER A 89 3.90 -12.84 -19.68
N ILE A 90 4.29 -12.84 -18.40
CA ILE A 90 5.42 -13.64 -17.93
C ILE A 90 5.03 -15.12 -18.02
N ALA A 91 5.75 -15.88 -18.83
CA ALA A 91 5.52 -17.30 -18.97
C ALA A 91 5.62 -18.01 -17.60
N PRO A 92 4.72 -18.95 -17.29
CA PRO A 92 4.83 -19.77 -16.09
C PRO A 92 6.19 -20.46 -16.02
N SER A 93 6.62 -20.81 -14.80
CA SER A 93 7.85 -21.60 -14.62
C SER A 93 7.72 -22.93 -15.35
N THR A 94 8.76 -23.29 -16.09
CA THR A 94 8.89 -24.61 -16.73
C THR A 94 9.59 -25.63 -15.82
N ASP A 95 10.14 -25.16 -14.69
CA ASP A 95 10.80 -26.04 -13.72
C ASP A 95 9.79 -27.01 -13.10
N ALA A 96 10.22 -28.22 -12.81
CA ALA A 96 9.42 -29.16 -12.04
C ALA A 96 9.13 -28.59 -10.64
N ASP A 97 7.94 -28.87 -10.10
CA ASP A 97 7.48 -28.29 -8.83
C ASP A 97 8.34 -28.73 -7.63
N ASP A 98 8.93 -29.90 -7.71
CA ASP A 98 9.84 -30.52 -6.73
C ASP A 98 11.32 -30.19 -6.99
N SER A 99 11.64 -29.46 -8.04
CA SER A 99 13.02 -29.07 -8.30
C SER A 99 13.54 -28.15 -7.18
N PRO A 100 14.80 -28.34 -6.70
CA PRO A 100 15.37 -27.47 -5.67
C PRO A 100 15.40 -26.00 -6.06
N ALA A 101 15.49 -25.70 -7.35
CA ALA A 101 15.46 -24.31 -7.85
C ALA A 101 14.06 -23.70 -7.73
N GLN A 102 13.02 -24.46 -8.08
CA GLN A 102 11.63 -24.01 -7.97
C GLN A 102 11.19 -23.84 -6.52
N ILE A 103 11.58 -24.78 -5.64
CA ILE A 103 11.27 -24.72 -4.20
C ILE A 103 11.88 -23.43 -3.61
N ARG A 104 13.18 -23.21 -3.78
CA ARG A 104 13.85 -21.99 -3.26
C ARG A 104 13.24 -20.70 -3.82
N ARG A 105 12.90 -20.68 -5.11
CA ARG A 105 12.25 -19.52 -5.74
C ARG A 105 10.88 -19.27 -5.14
N LYS A 106 10.09 -20.31 -4.92
CA LYS A 106 8.76 -20.21 -4.32
C LYS A 106 8.83 -19.67 -2.91
N GLU A 107 9.71 -20.21 -2.07
CA GLU A 107 9.89 -19.77 -0.68
C GLU A 107 10.33 -18.30 -0.60
N ALA A 108 11.35 -17.91 -1.37
CA ALA A 108 11.83 -16.54 -1.42
C ALA A 108 10.75 -15.58 -1.95
N PHE A 109 10.02 -15.99 -2.98
CA PHE A 109 8.94 -15.19 -3.55
C PHE A 109 7.78 -15.02 -2.56
N GLN A 110 7.35 -16.09 -1.89
CA GLN A 110 6.28 -16.05 -0.89
C GLN A 110 6.67 -15.15 0.29
N SER A 111 7.91 -15.25 0.78
CA SER A 111 8.42 -14.38 1.84
C SER A 111 8.40 -12.91 1.42
N LEU A 112 8.87 -12.59 0.22
CA LEU A 112 8.89 -11.22 -0.29
C LEU A 112 7.47 -10.66 -0.48
N ILE A 113 6.59 -11.43 -1.11
CA ILE A 113 5.20 -10.98 -1.35
C ILE A 113 4.43 -10.83 -0.04
N GLY A 114 4.64 -11.71 0.95
CA GLY A 114 4.06 -11.56 2.27
C GLY A 114 4.51 -10.28 2.97
N SER A 115 5.80 -9.94 2.86
CA SER A 115 6.35 -8.70 3.42
C SER A 115 5.83 -7.44 2.70
N ILE A 116 5.74 -7.47 1.37
CA ILE A 116 5.11 -6.40 0.58
C ILE A 116 3.62 -6.27 0.97
N GLY A 117 2.94 -7.39 1.16
CA GLY A 117 1.55 -7.43 1.62
C GLY A 117 1.34 -6.76 2.97
N TRP A 118 2.25 -7.01 3.91
CA TRP A 118 2.23 -6.36 5.23
C TRP A 118 2.38 -4.84 5.13
N LEU A 119 3.38 -4.37 4.38
CA LEU A 119 3.56 -2.94 4.12
C LEU A 119 2.34 -2.33 3.43
N SER A 120 1.83 -2.97 2.38
CA SER A 120 0.74 -2.45 1.56
C SER A 120 -0.60 -2.38 2.30
N SER A 121 -0.83 -3.26 3.26
CA SER A 121 -2.07 -3.29 4.06
C SER A 121 -2.03 -2.36 5.27
N THR A 122 -0.85 -1.86 5.65
CA THR A 122 -0.67 -1.10 6.89
C THR A 122 -0.40 0.37 6.64
N THR A 123 0.70 0.72 5.95
CA THR A 123 1.12 2.12 5.77
C THR A 123 1.44 2.51 4.33
N ARG A 124 1.41 1.55 3.38
CA ARG A 124 1.85 1.75 2.00
C ARG A 124 0.76 1.38 0.97
N PRO A 125 -0.35 2.14 0.93
CA PRO A 125 -1.44 1.92 -0.04
C PRO A 125 -0.98 1.97 -1.50
N ASP A 126 0.09 2.69 -1.79
CA ASP A 126 0.73 2.82 -3.10
C ASP A 126 1.20 1.48 -3.67
N MET A 127 1.47 0.49 -2.83
CA MET A 127 1.89 -0.86 -3.25
C MET A 127 0.74 -1.87 -3.40
N ALA A 128 -0.49 -1.50 -3.06
CA ALA A 128 -1.61 -2.44 -3.04
C ALA A 128 -1.86 -3.12 -4.40
N ALA A 129 -1.76 -2.38 -5.49
CA ALA A 129 -1.90 -2.94 -6.84
C ALA A 129 -0.77 -3.92 -7.18
N ALA A 130 0.48 -3.55 -6.93
CA ALA A 130 1.64 -4.40 -7.19
C ALA A 130 1.57 -5.70 -6.38
N HIS A 131 1.20 -5.61 -5.10
CA HIS A 131 0.97 -6.76 -4.24
C HIS A 131 -0.13 -7.67 -4.77
N SER A 132 -1.29 -7.11 -5.15
CA SER A 132 -2.41 -7.87 -5.69
C SER A 132 -2.05 -8.63 -6.97
N PHE A 133 -1.29 -8.02 -7.88
CA PHE A 133 -0.81 -8.69 -9.09
C PHE A 133 0.14 -9.85 -8.78
N LEU A 134 1.16 -9.59 -7.99
CA LEU A 134 2.22 -10.55 -7.70
C LEU A 134 1.73 -11.72 -6.84
N SER A 135 0.79 -11.48 -5.93
CA SER A 135 0.24 -12.52 -5.05
C SER A 135 -0.45 -13.66 -5.82
N SER A 136 -0.96 -13.38 -7.02
CA SER A 136 -1.57 -14.39 -7.90
C SER A 136 -0.58 -15.48 -8.37
N TYR A 137 0.73 -15.24 -8.25
CA TYR A 137 1.77 -16.15 -8.74
C TYR A 137 2.55 -16.85 -7.62
N THR A 138 2.11 -16.74 -6.37
CA THR A 138 2.81 -17.31 -5.19
C THR A 138 2.91 -18.81 -5.20
N ASN A 139 2.03 -19.51 -5.93
CA ASN A 139 2.07 -20.96 -5.99
C ASN A 139 3.19 -21.49 -6.90
N LYS A 140 3.39 -20.89 -8.08
CA LYS A 140 4.40 -21.31 -9.06
C LYS A 140 5.07 -20.11 -9.72
N PRO A 141 5.90 -19.35 -8.98
CA PRO A 141 6.54 -18.17 -9.52
C PRO A 141 7.62 -18.52 -10.55
N ALA A 142 7.59 -17.85 -11.70
CA ALA A 142 8.69 -17.89 -12.66
C ALA A 142 9.79 -16.87 -12.26
N SER A 143 10.96 -16.97 -12.90
CA SER A 143 12.05 -16.01 -12.69
C SER A 143 11.65 -14.56 -13.01
N GLY A 144 10.77 -14.38 -14.00
CA GLY A 144 10.22 -13.06 -14.34
C GLY A 144 9.34 -12.46 -13.23
N HIS A 145 8.54 -13.28 -12.55
CA HIS A 145 7.76 -12.83 -11.40
C HIS A 145 8.66 -12.40 -10.24
N MET A 146 9.76 -13.14 -9.98
CA MET A 146 10.75 -12.75 -8.99
C MET A 146 11.42 -11.41 -9.35
N LYS A 147 11.78 -11.19 -10.62
CA LYS A 147 12.33 -9.90 -11.08
C LYS A 147 11.35 -8.76 -10.86
N ALA A 148 10.06 -8.98 -11.11
CA ALA A 148 9.03 -7.97 -10.86
C ALA A 148 8.87 -7.67 -9.36
N ALA A 149 8.94 -8.69 -8.50
CA ALA A 149 8.91 -8.50 -7.04
C ALA A 149 10.15 -7.75 -6.52
N LEU A 150 11.33 -8.06 -7.04
CA LEU A 150 12.57 -7.32 -6.73
C LEU A 150 12.49 -5.87 -7.20
N TYR A 151 11.79 -5.57 -8.30
CA TYR A 151 11.54 -4.18 -8.70
C TYR A 151 10.71 -3.41 -7.66
N VAL A 152 9.68 -4.05 -7.08
CA VAL A 152 8.94 -3.46 -5.94
C VAL A 152 9.86 -3.25 -4.75
N LEU A 153 10.79 -4.17 -4.49
CA LEU A 153 11.75 -4.03 -3.41
C LEU A 153 12.71 -2.85 -3.62
N HIS A 154 13.14 -2.59 -4.87
CA HIS A 154 13.90 -1.38 -5.21
C HIS A 154 13.08 -0.10 -4.98
N TYR A 155 11.79 -0.13 -5.28
CA TYR A 155 10.89 0.97 -4.96
C TYR A 155 10.78 1.20 -3.45
N ILE A 156 10.63 0.14 -2.66
CA ILE A 156 10.63 0.20 -1.19
C ILE A 156 11.93 0.81 -0.69
N HIS A 157 13.08 0.38 -1.22
CA HIS A 157 14.39 0.94 -0.84
C HIS A 157 14.46 2.44 -1.08
N SER A 158 13.95 2.92 -2.23
CA SER A 158 13.96 4.34 -2.58
C SER A 158 12.96 5.18 -1.78
N THR A 159 11.94 4.56 -1.20
CA THR A 159 10.80 5.20 -0.52
C THR A 159 10.56 4.60 0.87
N HIS A 160 11.61 4.14 1.53
CA HIS A 160 11.51 3.41 2.81
C HIS A 160 10.85 4.20 3.94
N ASP A 161 10.91 5.53 3.86
CA ASP A 161 10.33 6.51 4.80
C ASP A 161 8.89 6.92 4.46
N TYR A 162 8.34 6.43 3.33
CA TYR A 162 6.96 6.72 2.98
C TYR A 162 5.99 6.06 3.95
N GLY A 163 4.85 6.73 4.14
CA GLY A 163 3.81 6.30 5.04
C GLY A 163 2.52 7.06 4.81
N ILE A 164 1.63 7.02 5.78
CA ILE A 164 0.35 7.72 5.76
C ILE A 164 0.35 8.82 6.82
N SER A 165 -0.29 9.94 6.52
CA SER A 165 -0.37 11.08 7.44
C SER A 165 -1.81 11.48 7.67
N PHE A 166 -2.11 11.87 8.91
CA PHE A 166 -3.39 12.42 9.29
C PHE A 166 -3.17 13.79 9.94
N THR A 167 -4.14 14.69 9.78
CA THR A 167 -4.09 16.02 10.37
C THR A 167 -5.45 16.42 10.94
N SER A 168 -5.44 17.15 12.03
CA SER A 168 -6.66 17.74 12.59
C SER A 168 -7.11 19.01 11.88
N ASN A 169 -6.29 19.56 11.00
CA ASN A 169 -6.65 20.73 10.20
C ASN A 169 -7.57 20.35 9.05
N ASP A 170 -8.34 21.33 8.58
CA ASP A 170 -9.04 21.19 7.31
C ASP A 170 -8.04 20.96 6.19
N VAL A 171 -8.17 19.83 5.51
CA VAL A 171 -7.29 19.45 4.41
C VAL A 171 -7.96 19.84 3.12
N ALA A 172 -7.20 20.47 2.24
CA ALA A 172 -7.67 20.70 0.88
C ALA A 172 -8.08 19.37 0.25
N PRO A 173 -9.18 19.34 -0.50
CA PRO A 173 -9.64 18.13 -1.16
C PRO A 173 -8.51 17.51 -1.98
N MET A 174 -8.47 16.18 -2.01
CA MET A 174 -7.38 15.45 -2.68
C MET A 174 -7.25 15.80 -4.17
N HIS A 175 -8.33 16.21 -4.82
CA HIS A 175 -8.29 16.64 -6.22
C HIS A 175 -7.39 17.86 -6.46
N SER A 176 -7.06 18.66 -5.45
CA SER A 176 -6.09 19.74 -5.59
C SER A 176 -4.65 19.23 -5.81
N TYR A 177 -4.40 17.96 -5.53
CA TYR A 177 -3.11 17.29 -5.74
C TYR A 177 -3.09 16.40 -6.99
N ILE A 178 -4.25 16.11 -7.58
CA ILE A 178 -4.33 15.31 -8.80
C ILE A 178 -4.17 16.25 -10.00
N HIS A 179 -3.00 16.20 -10.61
CA HIS A 179 -2.77 16.90 -11.88
C HIS A 179 -3.40 16.07 -13.00
N TYR A 180 -4.63 16.39 -13.36
CA TYR A 180 -5.20 15.87 -14.60
C TYR A 180 -4.50 16.49 -15.79
N PRO A 181 -4.02 15.72 -16.78
CA PRO A 181 -3.61 16.32 -18.03
C PRO A 181 -4.82 17.11 -18.61
N PRO A 182 -4.59 18.26 -19.23
CA PRO A 182 -5.66 19.02 -19.83
C PRO A 182 -6.32 18.17 -20.94
N SER A 183 -7.41 17.49 -20.57
CA SER A 183 -8.28 16.83 -21.54
C SER A 183 -9.44 17.78 -21.82
N THR A 184 -9.96 17.71 -23.03
CA THR A 184 -11.14 18.47 -23.45
C THR A 184 -12.40 18.15 -22.62
N ASP A 185 -12.35 17.10 -21.79
CA ASP A 185 -13.42 16.62 -20.93
C ASP A 185 -13.25 17.03 -19.46
N ALA A 186 -12.31 17.92 -19.15
CA ALA A 186 -12.03 18.37 -17.77
C ALA A 186 -13.26 19.02 -17.08
N GLU A 187 -14.15 19.65 -17.86
CA GLU A 187 -15.39 20.24 -17.35
C GLU A 187 -16.39 19.16 -16.91
N ALA A 188 -16.47 18.03 -17.61
CA ALA A 188 -17.38 16.93 -17.25
C ALA A 188 -16.98 16.23 -15.94
N TYR A 189 -15.68 16.24 -15.59
CA TYR A 189 -15.19 15.67 -14.33
C TYR A 189 -15.30 16.64 -13.15
N ALA A 190 -15.28 17.94 -13.38
CA ALA A 190 -15.42 18.93 -12.31
C ALA A 190 -16.79 18.85 -11.60
N ASP A 191 -17.86 18.58 -12.35
CA ASP A 191 -19.20 18.40 -11.79
C ASP A 191 -19.41 17.05 -11.09
N ALA A 192 -18.58 16.07 -11.37
CA ALA A 192 -18.66 14.73 -10.74
C ALA A 192 -17.89 14.65 -9.41
N LEU A 193 -17.10 15.66 -9.06
CA LEU A 193 -16.36 15.68 -7.80
C LEU A 193 -17.30 16.09 -6.66
N PRO A 194 -17.25 15.37 -5.51
CA PRO A 194 -18.07 15.76 -4.37
C PRO A 194 -17.74 17.19 -3.93
N PRO A 195 -18.74 17.95 -3.46
CA PRO A 195 -18.54 19.32 -3.04
C PRO A 195 -17.47 19.39 -1.94
N THR A 196 -16.58 20.35 -2.06
CA THR A 196 -15.48 20.60 -1.13
C THR A 196 -16.00 21.16 0.18
N THR A 197 -16.58 20.32 1.02
CA THR A 197 -16.86 20.71 2.39
C THR A 197 -15.59 20.50 3.20
N SER A 198 -15.06 21.57 3.74
CA SER A 198 -13.86 21.64 4.59
C SER A 198 -14.09 21.05 5.99
N ASN A 199 -14.83 19.95 6.10
CA ASN A 199 -15.11 19.34 7.39
C ASN A 199 -14.13 18.18 7.62
N SER A 200 -13.23 18.30 8.58
CA SER A 200 -12.24 17.28 8.95
C SER A 200 -12.83 15.90 9.25
N ASN A 201 -14.13 15.84 9.58
CA ASN A 201 -14.85 14.58 9.81
C ASN A 201 -15.46 13.96 8.55
N THR A 202 -15.27 14.56 7.38
CA THR A 202 -15.82 14.02 6.12
C THR A 202 -15.01 12.83 5.65
N LEU A 203 -15.69 11.72 5.31
CA LEU A 203 -15.12 10.59 4.60
C LEU A 203 -15.19 10.89 3.10
N THR A 204 -14.06 10.77 2.42
CA THR A 204 -13.98 10.91 0.97
C THR A 204 -13.50 9.60 0.37
N ALA A 205 -14.25 9.06 -0.58
CA ALA A 205 -13.92 7.80 -1.24
C ALA A 205 -13.71 8.00 -2.73
N TYR A 206 -12.69 7.36 -3.27
CA TYR A 206 -12.42 7.28 -4.70
C TYR A 206 -12.41 5.82 -5.12
N SER A 207 -13.01 5.51 -6.26
CA SER A 207 -12.95 4.17 -6.84
C SER A 207 -12.73 4.27 -8.33
N ASP A 208 -11.95 3.34 -8.85
CA ASP A 208 -11.70 3.20 -10.28
C ASP A 208 -11.71 1.73 -10.66
N ALA A 209 -12.18 1.44 -11.88
CA ALA A 209 -12.19 0.11 -12.45
C ALA A 209 -11.58 0.16 -13.85
N CYS A 210 -10.46 -0.49 -14.02
CA CYS A 210 -9.79 -0.59 -15.32
C CYS A 210 -10.24 -1.85 -16.06
N TRP A 211 -10.91 -1.68 -17.18
CA TRP A 211 -11.28 -2.77 -18.10
C TRP A 211 -10.08 -3.18 -18.94
N GLY A 212 -9.57 -4.40 -18.67
CA GLY A 212 -8.60 -5.04 -19.55
C GLY A 212 -7.41 -4.15 -19.94
N SER A 213 -6.79 -3.45 -18.98
CA SER A 213 -5.74 -2.46 -19.18
C SER A 213 -4.50 -2.95 -19.95
N GLN A 214 -4.51 -4.19 -20.42
CA GLN A 214 -3.42 -4.80 -21.16
C GLN A 214 -3.71 -5.01 -22.66
N LEU A 215 -4.76 -4.42 -23.19
CA LEU A 215 -5.07 -4.43 -24.63
C LEU A 215 -4.05 -3.68 -25.50
N GLY A 216 -3.01 -3.08 -24.91
CA GLY A 216 -2.05 -2.21 -25.61
C GLY A 216 -0.88 -2.90 -26.29
N SER A 217 -0.67 -4.19 -26.16
CA SER A 217 0.37 -4.90 -26.92
C SER A 217 -0.28 -5.86 -27.92
N SER A 218 -0.50 -5.37 -29.14
CA SER A 218 -0.60 -6.24 -30.30
C SER A 218 0.64 -7.15 -30.28
N VAL A 219 0.43 -8.45 -30.09
CA VAL A 219 1.49 -9.40 -30.33
C VAL A 219 1.90 -9.23 -31.79
N ALA A 220 3.18 -9.05 -32.07
CA ALA A 220 3.70 -8.71 -33.38
C ALA A 220 3.38 -9.71 -34.50
N ASP A 221 2.73 -10.81 -34.16
CA ASP A 221 2.33 -11.89 -35.09
C ASP A 221 0.81 -11.95 -35.39
N GLY A 222 0.02 -10.98 -34.90
CA GLY A 222 -1.44 -10.93 -35.14
C GLY A 222 -2.28 -11.96 -34.37
N THR A 223 -1.69 -12.71 -33.44
CA THR A 223 -2.43 -13.68 -32.62
C THR A 223 -3.24 -12.96 -31.57
N LEU A 224 -4.57 -12.96 -31.69
CA LEU A 224 -5.48 -12.45 -30.66
C LEU A 224 -5.40 -13.39 -29.44
N LEU A 225 -4.90 -12.88 -28.32
CA LEU A 225 -5.00 -13.59 -27.06
C LEU A 225 -6.48 -13.80 -26.70
N PRO A 226 -6.86 -14.96 -26.17
CA PRO A 226 -8.25 -15.25 -25.83
C PRO A 226 -8.79 -14.22 -24.82
N LEU A 227 -9.94 -13.60 -25.12
CA LEU A 227 -10.60 -12.55 -24.31
C LEU A 227 -10.78 -12.89 -22.83
N PHE A 228 -10.82 -14.17 -22.46
CA PHE A 228 -10.96 -14.63 -21.08
C PHE A 228 -9.70 -14.50 -20.21
N LYS A 229 -8.57 -14.04 -20.74
CA LYS A 229 -7.36 -13.72 -19.96
C LYS A 229 -7.32 -12.27 -19.46
N PHE A 230 -8.22 -11.42 -19.92
CA PHE A 230 -8.27 -10.03 -19.52
C PHE A 230 -9.16 -9.87 -18.28
N ARG A 231 -8.54 -9.77 -17.12
CA ARG A 231 -9.25 -9.50 -15.87
C ARG A 231 -9.10 -8.03 -15.52
N SER A 232 -10.22 -7.41 -15.20
CA SER A 232 -10.26 -6.02 -14.76
C SER A 232 -9.63 -5.87 -13.37
N MET A 233 -9.07 -4.70 -13.10
CA MET A 233 -8.63 -4.31 -11.76
C MET A 233 -9.63 -3.34 -11.17
N ASN A 234 -9.98 -3.54 -9.90
CA ASN A 234 -10.68 -2.57 -9.10
C ASN A 234 -9.72 -1.93 -8.12
N GLY A 235 -9.70 -0.61 -8.09
CA GLY A 235 -9.03 0.18 -7.08
C GLY A 235 -10.03 0.97 -6.26
N GLY A 236 -9.75 1.15 -4.99
CA GLY A 236 -10.54 2.01 -4.13
C GLY A 236 -9.69 2.51 -2.97
N ILE A 237 -9.94 3.75 -2.56
CA ILE A 237 -9.30 4.36 -1.42
C ILE A 237 -10.28 5.29 -0.71
N VAL A 238 -10.30 5.22 0.60
CA VAL A 238 -11.13 6.04 1.47
C VAL A 238 -10.23 6.88 2.36
N PHE A 239 -10.49 8.17 2.40
CA PHE A 239 -9.75 9.14 3.19
C PHE A 239 -10.58 9.67 4.35
N LYS A 240 -9.91 9.96 5.47
CA LYS A 240 -10.39 10.75 6.60
C LYS A 240 -9.24 11.57 7.17
N ASN A 241 -9.50 12.81 7.53
CA ASN A 241 -8.49 13.71 8.12
C ASN A 241 -7.19 13.79 7.29
N GLY A 242 -7.34 13.81 5.96
CA GLY A 242 -6.24 13.88 5.00
C GLY A 242 -5.44 12.60 4.78
N GLY A 243 -5.70 11.57 5.58
CA GLY A 243 -5.02 10.28 5.46
C GLY A 243 -5.93 9.17 4.96
N PRO A 244 -5.40 8.16 4.27
CA PRO A 244 -6.15 7.00 3.86
C PRO A 244 -6.48 6.12 5.08
N VAL A 245 -7.75 5.76 5.22
CA VAL A 245 -8.27 4.89 6.29
C VAL A 245 -8.69 3.51 5.78
N GLY A 246 -8.78 3.35 4.47
CA GLY A 246 -9.04 2.07 3.83
C GLY A 246 -8.71 2.13 2.35
N TRP A 247 -8.17 1.05 1.83
CA TRP A 247 -7.82 0.94 0.41
C TRP A 247 -7.86 -0.51 -0.06
N LEU A 248 -8.01 -0.65 -1.35
CA LEU A 248 -7.93 -1.94 -2.02
C LEU A 248 -7.38 -1.77 -3.43
N GLY A 249 -6.65 -2.78 -3.88
CA GLY A 249 -6.32 -2.97 -5.28
C GLY A 249 -6.55 -4.46 -5.57
N LYS A 250 -7.65 -4.80 -6.21
CA LYS A 250 -8.03 -6.20 -6.40
C LYS A 250 -8.30 -6.51 -7.87
N ARG A 251 -7.78 -7.64 -8.34
CA ARG A 251 -8.15 -8.23 -9.63
C ARG A 251 -9.54 -8.84 -9.52
N GLN A 252 -10.38 -8.61 -10.51
CA GLN A 252 -11.70 -9.25 -10.62
C GLN A 252 -11.53 -10.74 -10.94
N GLU A 253 -12.38 -11.57 -10.35
CA GLU A 253 -12.42 -13.01 -10.59
C GLU A 253 -13.05 -13.36 -11.95
#